data_6f3c1aa9194fa1112054f1b2088cef4d
#
_entry.id   6f3c1aa9194fa1112054f1b2088cef4d
#
_cell.length_a   1.000
_cell.length_b   1.000
_cell.length_c   1.000
_cell.angle_alpha   90.00
_cell.angle_beta   90.00
_cell.angle_gamma   90.00
#
_symmetry.space_group_name_H-M   'P 1'
#
loop_
_entity.id
_entity.type
_entity.pdbx_description
1 polymer ?
#
loop_
_entity_poly.entity_id
_entity_poly.type
_entity_poly.pdbx_seq_one_letter_code
_entity_poly.pdbx_strand_id
1 'polypeptide(L)'
;MAEVLKSQPLNKSVAIIGGGLAGLTAAAKLAEQGISTTLFEAAPQLGGRARRVTWKNTHLDNGQHILLGAYHHTLQLLRLIKVDEKSALLRMPLALHMSKFLSLEAGRYLPAPFHLLFGLLTAKGLNWLEKWAAVRFFIQLKLQGFHIAHDQPLASFLVLNQQPQKLIQLLWEPLCLAALNTPLHQASTQVFLNVLRDSFNKKRSDSNLLLPKIDLSALFADAIAAYTQKKGLQIKLNQTITKIEPVQDGFKLTNEAKDEFHFSHVIVATSPFRISELGLALKLPKLNLSYQPIYTVYLQYPPDTKLPRMMTGLCNTLSQWVFDRSQLCGQAGLIAVIISAEGPHQKLTQQALAERVVAEMKQTFTDLPEPIWHKVIAEKRATFACTPNLQRPQTQTEWPNLYLAGDYVAGDYPATIEGAIRSGMACAKQITEQTQPKT
;
A
#
# COMPACT_ATOMS: atom_id res chain seq x y z
N MET A 1 37.51 -35.76 -31.36
CA MET A 1 37.09 -34.36 -31.39
C MET A 1 35.60 -34.32 -31.06
N ALA A 2 35.25 -34.10 -29.84
CA ALA A 2 33.86 -33.93 -29.41
C ALA A 2 33.55 -32.42 -29.51
N GLU A 3 32.66 -32.06 -30.46
CA GLU A 3 32.12 -30.72 -30.56
C GLU A 3 31.33 -30.44 -29.28
N VAL A 4 31.84 -29.53 -28.47
CA VAL A 4 31.07 -28.91 -27.38
C VAL A 4 29.99 -28.07 -28.01
N LEU A 5 28.80 -28.64 -28.12
CA LEU A 5 27.59 -27.88 -28.45
C LEU A 5 27.47 -26.75 -27.42
N LYS A 6 27.84 -25.52 -27.80
CA LYS A 6 27.51 -24.30 -27.09
C LYS A 6 25.97 -24.22 -27.05
N SER A 7 25.38 -24.56 -25.91
CA SER A 7 23.98 -24.33 -25.64
C SER A 7 23.69 -22.83 -25.88
N GLN A 8 22.87 -22.52 -26.88
CA GLN A 8 22.36 -21.19 -27.06
C GLN A 8 21.68 -20.78 -25.75
N PRO A 9 21.85 -19.53 -25.29
CA PRO A 9 21.14 -19.06 -24.09
C PRO A 9 19.65 -19.23 -24.34
N LEU A 10 19.00 -20.10 -23.54
CA LEU A 10 17.56 -20.26 -23.56
C LEU A 10 16.90 -18.88 -23.47
N ASN A 11 16.13 -18.50 -24.48
CA ASN A 11 15.34 -17.27 -24.46
C ASN A 11 14.49 -17.29 -23.18
N LYS A 12 14.80 -16.40 -22.24
CA LYS A 12 14.06 -16.32 -20.96
C LYS A 12 12.58 -16.06 -21.23
N SER A 13 11.74 -16.96 -20.73
CA SER A 13 10.30 -16.80 -20.66
C SER A 13 9.87 -16.75 -19.20
N VAL A 14 9.10 -15.72 -18.82
CA VAL A 14 8.70 -15.50 -17.43
C VAL A 14 7.18 -15.59 -17.29
N ALA A 15 6.71 -16.46 -16.39
CA ALA A 15 5.33 -16.43 -15.94
C ALA A 15 5.20 -15.56 -14.70
N ILE A 16 4.18 -14.69 -14.67
CA ILE A 16 3.79 -13.94 -13.48
C ILE A 16 2.39 -14.39 -13.08
N ILE A 17 2.22 -14.88 -11.85
CA ILE A 17 0.95 -15.37 -11.34
C ILE A 17 0.41 -14.36 -10.34
N GLY A 18 -0.59 -13.59 -10.75
CA GLY A 18 -1.24 -12.52 -10.00
C GLY A 18 -1.02 -11.15 -10.59
N GLY A 19 -2.12 -10.49 -10.96
CA GLY A 19 -2.19 -9.15 -11.56
C GLY A 19 -2.36 -8.01 -10.53
N GLY A 20 -1.90 -8.20 -9.29
CA GLY A 20 -1.77 -7.14 -8.30
C GLY A 20 -0.56 -6.25 -8.58
N LEU A 21 -0.36 -5.18 -7.79
CA LEU A 21 0.71 -4.20 -8.06
C LEU A 21 2.12 -4.80 -8.08
N ALA A 22 2.39 -5.83 -7.27
CA ALA A 22 3.69 -6.50 -7.29
C ALA A 22 3.95 -7.20 -8.62
N GLY A 23 2.99 -8.02 -9.09
CA GLY A 23 3.10 -8.71 -10.38
C GLY A 23 3.12 -7.75 -11.57
N LEU A 24 2.26 -6.74 -11.57
CA LEU A 24 2.23 -5.71 -12.60
C LEU A 24 3.55 -4.91 -12.66
N THR A 25 4.15 -4.61 -11.51
CA THR A 25 5.45 -3.93 -11.46
C THR A 25 6.57 -4.80 -12.02
N ALA A 26 6.59 -6.09 -11.65
CA ALA A 26 7.55 -7.03 -12.22
C ALA A 26 7.39 -7.12 -13.74
N ALA A 27 6.13 -7.21 -14.23
CA ALA A 27 5.79 -7.21 -15.65
C ALA A 27 6.32 -5.95 -16.38
N ALA A 28 6.11 -4.75 -15.79
CA ALA A 28 6.58 -3.51 -16.38
C ALA A 28 8.12 -3.45 -16.47
N LYS A 29 8.82 -3.92 -15.44
CA LYS A 29 10.28 -3.93 -15.40
C LYS A 29 10.88 -4.97 -16.35
N LEU A 30 10.29 -6.15 -16.46
CA LEU A 30 10.72 -7.17 -17.43
C LEU A 30 10.45 -6.73 -18.87
N ALA A 31 9.31 -6.11 -19.14
CA ALA A 31 8.97 -5.55 -20.43
C ALA A 31 9.92 -4.39 -20.83
N GLU A 32 10.40 -3.58 -19.88
CA GLU A 32 11.43 -2.56 -20.11
C GLU A 32 12.72 -3.20 -20.67
N GLN A 33 13.06 -4.41 -20.25
CA GLN A 33 14.24 -5.16 -20.66
C GLN A 33 14.00 -6.10 -21.86
N GLY A 34 12.81 -6.08 -22.46
CA GLY A 34 12.47 -6.92 -23.61
C GLY A 34 12.35 -8.42 -23.29
N ILE A 35 12.17 -8.80 -22.00
CA ILE A 35 12.03 -10.19 -21.59
C ILE A 35 10.61 -10.68 -21.86
N SER A 36 10.48 -11.80 -22.58
CA SER A 36 9.19 -12.43 -22.88
C SER A 36 8.46 -12.80 -21.59
N THR A 37 7.26 -12.25 -21.41
CA THR A 37 6.53 -12.39 -20.14
C THR A 37 5.05 -12.63 -20.41
N THR A 38 4.45 -13.56 -19.65
CA THR A 38 3.00 -13.79 -19.58
C THR A 38 2.51 -13.58 -18.16
N LEU A 39 1.49 -12.75 -17.99
CA LEU A 39 0.84 -12.51 -16.71
C LEU A 39 -0.51 -13.22 -16.67
N PHE A 40 -0.73 -14.04 -15.64
CA PHE A 40 -1.98 -14.76 -15.35
C PHE A 40 -2.68 -14.11 -14.16
N GLU A 41 -3.94 -13.73 -14.34
CA GLU A 41 -4.80 -13.18 -13.29
C GLU A 41 -6.11 -13.96 -13.22
N ALA A 42 -6.46 -14.44 -12.02
CA ALA A 42 -7.69 -15.20 -11.78
C ALA A 42 -8.95 -14.34 -11.92
N ALA A 43 -8.86 -13.06 -11.59
CA ALA A 43 -9.99 -12.13 -11.67
C ALA A 43 -10.21 -11.60 -13.11
N PRO A 44 -11.42 -11.05 -13.40
CA PRO A 44 -11.71 -10.40 -14.68
C PRO A 44 -11.03 -9.02 -14.82
N GLN A 45 -10.36 -8.52 -13.79
CA GLN A 45 -9.68 -7.22 -13.79
C GLN A 45 -8.36 -7.25 -13.03
N LEU A 46 -7.43 -6.41 -13.44
CA LEU A 46 -6.13 -6.21 -12.81
C LEU A 46 -6.22 -5.28 -11.58
N GLY A 47 -5.12 -5.18 -10.83
CA GLY A 47 -4.92 -4.25 -9.73
C GLY A 47 -5.00 -4.88 -8.35
N GLY A 48 -5.55 -6.09 -8.22
CA GLY A 48 -5.66 -6.79 -6.94
C GLY A 48 -6.46 -5.97 -5.90
N ARG A 49 -5.83 -5.60 -4.78
CA ARG A 49 -6.44 -4.76 -3.73
C ARG A 49 -6.52 -3.28 -4.12
N ALA A 50 -5.63 -2.79 -4.98
CA ALA A 50 -5.60 -1.41 -5.46
C ALA A 50 -6.31 -1.31 -6.83
N ARG A 51 -7.65 -1.30 -6.80
CA ARG A 51 -8.46 -1.32 -8.01
C ARG A 51 -9.70 -0.46 -7.91
N ARG A 52 -10.24 -0.10 -9.07
CA ARG A 52 -11.56 0.51 -9.23
C ARG A 52 -12.68 -0.48 -8.87
N VAL A 53 -13.72 0.06 -8.27
CA VAL A 53 -15.02 -0.61 -8.07
C VAL A 53 -16.11 0.27 -8.66
N THR A 54 -16.90 -0.22 -9.59
CA THR A 54 -18.01 0.55 -10.18
C THR A 54 -19.29 0.33 -9.37
N TRP A 55 -19.94 1.42 -8.97
CA TRP A 55 -21.23 1.42 -8.27
C TRP A 55 -22.11 2.55 -8.76
N LYS A 56 -23.36 2.24 -9.21
CA LYS A 56 -24.32 3.22 -9.74
C LYS A 56 -23.67 4.20 -10.74
N ASN A 57 -22.93 3.67 -11.72
CA ASN A 57 -22.18 4.44 -12.72
C ASN A 57 -21.09 5.37 -12.16
N THR A 58 -20.74 5.23 -10.87
CA THR A 58 -19.66 5.99 -10.24
C THR A 58 -18.44 5.09 -10.06
N HIS A 59 -17.27 5.59 -10.42
CA HIS A 59 -16.00 4.91 -10.15
C HIS A 59 -15.55 5.21 -8.72
N LEU A 60 -15.54 4.17 -7.89
CA LEU A 60 -15.02 4.18 -6.53
C LEU A 60 -13.69 3.43 -6.52
N ASP A 61 -12.92 3.57 -5.45
CA ASP A 61 -11.76 2.72 -5.19
C ASP A 61 -12.10 1.62 -4.18
N ASN A 62 -11.43 0.48 -4.25
CA ASN A 62 -11.54 -0.58 -3.23
C ASN A 62 -11.18 -0.08 -1.81
N GLY A 63 -10.48 1.06 -1.73
CA GLY A 63 -10.17 1.82 -0.53
C GLY A 63 -9.52 3.15 -0.91
N GLN A 64 -9.76 4.20 -0.12
CA GLN A 64 -9.07 5.48 -0.30
C GLN A 64 -7.60 5.32 0.08
N HIS A 65 -6.70 5.70 -0.81
CA HIS A 65 -5.26 5.61 -0.58
C HIS A 65 -4.62 6.99 -0.49
N ILE A 66 -3.63 7.10 0.37
CA ILE A 66 -2.68 8.21 0.44
C ILE A 66 -1.30 7.62 0.14
N LEU A 67 -0.59 8.23 -0.80
CA LEU A 67 0.81 7.92 -1.04
C LEU A 67 1.70 8.98 -0.38
N LEU A 68 2.94 8.66 -0.16
CA LEU A 68 3.92 9.58 0.41
C LEU A 68 4.97 9.97 -0.63
N GLY A 69 5.53 11.16 -0.51
CA GLY A 69 6.66 11.59 -1.31
C GLY A 69 7.88 10.66 -1.18
N ALA A 70 8.00 9.95 -0.05
CA ALA A 70 9.00 8.91 0.22
C ALA A 70 8.80 7.62 -0.60
N TYR A 71 7.67 7.46 -1.30
CA TYR A 71 7.40 6.28 -2.12
C TYR A 71 8.15 6.36 -3.46
N HIS A 72 9.48 6.34 -3.37
CA HIS A 72 10.35 6.58 -4.52
C HIS A 72 10.21 5.55 -5.63
N HIS A 73 9.97 4.26 -5.30
CA HIS A 73 9.78 3.21 -6.30
C HIS A 73 8.41 3.34 -6.98
N THR A 74 7.38 3.76 -6.24
CA THR A 74 6.07 4.09 -6.81
C THR A 74 6.18 5.22 -7.82
N LEU A 75 6.86 6.32 -7.44
CA LEU A 75 7.09 7.45 -8.34
C LEU A 75 7.97 7.08 -9.54
N GLN A 76 8.94 6.19 -9.35
CA GLN A 76 9.76 5.65 -10.45
C GLN A 76 8.92 4.82 -11.42
N LEU A 77 8.03 3.97 -10.90
CA LEU A 77 7.11 3.18 -11.71
C LEU A 77 6.18 4.08 -12.53
N LEU A 78 5.55 5.09 -11.92
CA LEU A 78 4.68 6.03 -12.62
C LEU A 78 5.40 6.73 -13.77
N ARG A 79 6.64 7.15 -13.57
CA ARG A 79 7.48 7.72 -14.65
C ARG A 79 7.78 6.72 -15.76
N LEU A 80 8.11 5.46 -15.41
CA LEU A 80 8.36 4.39 -16.37
C LEU A 80 7.16 4.17 -17.30
N ILE A 81 5.96 4.09 -16.71
CA ILE A 81 4.72 3.86 -17.45
C ILE A 81 4.11 5.14 -18.03
N LYS A 82 4.84 6.27 -17.95
CA LYS A 82 4.47 7.58 -18.52
C LYS A 82 3.17 8.18 -17.97
N VAL A 83 2.85 7.92 -16.71
CA VAL A 83 1.76 8.62 -16.02
C VAL A 83 2.25 10.00 -15.59
N ASP A 84 1.55 11.05 -16.01
CA ASP A 84 1.85 12.41 -15.56
C ASP A 84 1.45 12.60 -14.10
N GLU A 85 2.45 12.79 -13.24
CA GLU A 85 2.24 12.94 -11.80
C GLU A 85 1.32 14.13 -11.47
N LYS A 86 1.43 15.25 -12.20
CA LYS A 86 0.67 16.47 -11.87
C LYS A 86 -0.82 16.33 -12.16
N SER A 87 -1.18 15.61 -13.20
CA SER A 87 -2.59 15.34 -13.55
C SER A 87 -3.18 14.22 -12.68
N ALA A 88 -2.39 13.21 -12.33
CA ALA A 88 -2.84 12.02 -11.64
C ALA A 88 -2.83 12.14 -10.10
N LEU A 89 -1.94 12.95 -9.51
CA LEU A 89 -1.75 13.10 -8.07
C LEU A 89 -1.83 14.55 -7.64
N LEU A 90 -2.51 14.79 -6.52
CA LEU A 90 -2.40 16.03 -5.78
C LEU A 90 -1.27 15.92 -4.77
N ARG A 91 -0.20 16.69 -4.96
CA ARG A 91 0.94 16.76 -4.04
C ARG A 91 0.77 17.95 -3.10
N MET A 92 0.75 17.70 -1.80
CA MET A 92 0.61 18.73 -0.77
C MET A 92 1.59 18.48 0.38
N PRO A 93 2.01 19.53 1.12
CA PRO A 93 2.78 19.37 2.36
C PRO A 93 2.02 18.47 3.34
N LEU A 94 2.76 17.80 4.24
CA LEU A 94 2.14 17.05 5.33
C LEU A 94 1.20 17.97 6.12
N ALA A 95 -0.06 17.59 6.18
CA ALA A 95 -1.08 18.24 6.98
C ALA A 95 -1.89 17.20 7.75
N LEU A 96 -2.04 17.39 9.04
CA LEU A 96 -2.82 16.55 9.94
C LEU A 96 -3.86 17.43 10.64
N HIS A 97 -5.10 17.28 10.21
CA HIS A 97 -6.23 18.00 10.80
C HIS A 97 -7.18 17.00 11.45
N MET A 98 -7.09 16.88 12.78
CA MET A 98 -7.99 16.07 13.60
C MET A 98 -9.11 16.99 14.07
N SER A 99 -10.34 16.75 13.60
CA SER A 99 -11.53 17.60 13.83
C SER A 99 -11.56 18.20 15.24
N LYS A 100 -11.58 19.53 15.37
CA LYS A 100 -11.64 20.30 16.63
C LYS A 100 -10.46 20.10 17.61
N PHE A 101 -9.61 19.08 17.44
CA PHE A 101 -8.60 18.70 18.43
C PHE A 101 -7.16 19.06 18.04
N LEU A 102 -6.77 18.88 16.77
CA LEU A 102 -5.41 19.13 16.31
C LEU A 102 -5.43 19.70 14.89
N SER A 103 -4.61 20.74 14.67
CA SER A 103 -4.27 21.20 13.34
C SER A 103 -2.76 21.39 13.25
N LEU A 104 -2.10 20.57 12.45
CA LEU A 104 -0.66 20.60 12.20
C LEU A 104 -0.43 20.66 10.70
N GLU A 105 0.35 21.62 10.24
CA GLU A 105 0.76 21.77 8.84
C GLU A 105 2.27 21.96 8.75
N ALA A 106 2.93 21.14 7.97
CA ALA A 106 4.39 21.27 7.75
C ALA A 106 4.73 22.56 6.99
N GLY A 107 5.86 23.16 7.31
CA GLY A 107 6.32 24.38 6.66
C GLY A 107 6.58 24.19 5.17
N ARG A 108 6.03 25.07 4.34
CA ARG A 108 6.11 24.94 2.87
C ARG A 108 7.50 25.18 2.30
N TYR A 109 8.31 26.00 2.93
CA TYR A 109 9.59 26.49 2.36
C TYR A 109 10.81 26.02 3.15
N LEU A 110 10.62 25.51 4.36
CA LEU A 110 11.73 25.06 5.21
C LEU A 110 12.29 23.72 4.75
N PRO A 111 13.61 23.50 4.82
CA PRO A 111 14.20 22.19 4.53
C PRO A 111 13.88 21.16 5.63
N ALA A 112 14.06 19.86 5.33
CA ALA A 112 13.98 18.81 6.34
C ALA A 112 15.14 18.94 7.35
N PRO A 113 14.90 18.70 8.64
CA PRO A 113 13.63 18.38 9.31
C PRO A 113 12.86 19.62 9.79
N PHE A 114 13.36 20.85 9.57
CA PHE A 114 12.83 22.11 10.12
C PHE A 114 11.40 22.39 9.69
N HIS A 115 10.96 21.91 8.51
CA HIS A 115 9.56 22.03 8.04
C HIS A 115 8.58 21.33 8.98
N LEU A 116 8.94 20.15 9.52
CA LEU A 116 8.12 19.41 10.48
C LEU A 116 8.18 20.03 11.87
N LEU A 117 9.37 20.47 12.30
CA LEU A 117 9.54 21.20 13.54
C LEU A 117 8.66 22.44 13.57
N PHE A 118 8.68 23.23 12.49
CA PHE A 118 7.79 24.39 12.34
C PHE A 118 6.32 23.99 12.46
N GLY A 119 5.89 22.95 11.73
CA GLY A 119 4.51 22.45 11.79
C GLY A 119 4.11 22.05 13.20
N LEU A 120 4.99 21.37 13.93
CA LEU A 120 4.74 20.96 15.31
C LEU A 120 4.68 22.17 16.27
N LEU A 121 5.59 23.12 16.17
CA LEU A 121 5.63 24.31 17.04
C LEU A 121 4.42 25.21 16.81
N THR A 122 3.95 25.33 15.57
CA THR A 122 2.76 26.13 15.20
C THR A 122 1.44 25.35 15.33
N ALA A 123 1.49 24.04 15.63
CA ALA A 123 0.29 23.20 15.76
C ALA A 123 -0.68 23.78 16.78
N LYS A 124 -1.96 23.82 16.40
CA LYS A 124 -3.07 24.17 17.29
C LYS A 124 -3.59 22.91 17.96
N GLY A 125 -4.01 22.99 19.23
CA GLY A 125 -4.56 21.87 19.98
C GLY A 125 -3.54 21.14 20.87
N LEU A 126 -2.25 21.44 20.76
CA LEU A 126 -1.19 20.94 21.64
C LEU A 126 -0.66 22.06 22.54
N ASN A 127 -0.44 21.77 23.80
CA ASN A 127 0.28 22.65 24.72
C ASN A 127 1.80 22.57 24.52
N TRP A 128 2.55 23.44 25.20
CA TRP A 128 4.01 23.52 25.02
C TRP A 128 4.75 22.26 25.47
N LEU A 129 4.30 21.62 26.54
CA LEU A 129 4.91 20.39 27.05
C LEU A 129 4.72 19.22 26.09
N GLU A 130 3.53 19.11 25.49
CA GLU A 130 3.23 18.10 24.47
C GLU A 130 4.09 18.29 23.21
N LYS A 131 4.23 19.53 22.76
CA LYS A 131 5.12 19.86 21.61
C LYS A 131 6.56 19.49 21.90
N TRP A 132 7.06 19.87 23.10
CA TRP A 132 8.42 19.56 23.51
C TRP A 132 8.66 18.05 23.67
N ALA A 133 7.71 17.30 24.19
CA ALA A 133 7.80 15.84 24.26
C ALA A 133 7.96 15.21 22.87
N ALA A 134 7.20 15.67 21.87
CA ALA A 134 7.35 15.20 20.48
C ALA A 134 8.71 15.58 19.85
N VAL A 135 9.20 16.82 20.09
CA VAL A 135 10.51 17.28 19.59
C VAL A 135 11.62 16.42 20.20
N ARG A 136 11.62 16.26 21.53
CA ARG A 136 12.62 15.45 22.24
C ARG A 136 12.62 14.01 21.72
N PHE A 137 11.47 13.43 21.53
CA PHE A 137 11.32 12.06 21.02
C PHE A 137 11.90 11.95 19.61
N PHE A 138 11.58 12.89 18.72
CA PHE A 138 12.10 12.85 17.34
C PHE A 138 13.62 13.04 17.31
N ILE A 139 14.19 13.91 18.15
CA ILE A 139 15.65 14.09 18.28
C ILE A 139 16.29 12.77 18.75
N GLN A 140 15.72 12.13 19.78
CA GLN A 140 16.20 10.85 20.27
C GLN A 140 16.19 9.78 19.19
N LEU A 141 15.09 9.63 18.44
CA LEU A 141 14.98 8.70 17.34
C LEU A 141 16.05 8.98 16.26
N LYS A 142 16.28 10.25 15.95
CA LYS A 142 17.31 10.64 14.98
C LYS A 142 18.72 10.28 15.43
N LEU A 143 19.04 10.51 16.71
CA LEU A 143 20.33 10.12 17.29
C LEU A 143 20.54 8.61 17.31
N GLN A 144 19.47 7.84 17.49
CA GLN A 144 19.48 6.37 17.43
C GLN A 144 19.39 5.82 15.99
N GLY A 145 19.41 6.67 14.96
CA GLY A 145 19.28 6.25 13.56
C GLY A 145 17.94 5.60 13.21
N PHE A 146 16.87 5.87 13.98
CA PHE A 146 15.56 5.22 13.85
C PHE A 146 15.62 3.69 14.00
N HIS A 147 16.51 3.22 14.85
CA HIS A 147 16.70 1.79 15.11
C HIS A 147 16.54 1.49 16.60
N ILE A 148 15.98 0.30 16.91
CA ILE A 148 15.85 -0.24 18.25
C ILE A 148 16.45 -1.65 18.31
N ALA A 149 17.08 -2.00 19.45
CA ALA A 149 17.74 -3.29 19.60
C ALA A 149 16.74 -4.47 19.61
N HIS A 150 15.58 -4.28 20.19
CA HIS A 150 14.53 -5.30 20.29
C HIS A 150 13.19 -4.70 19.87
N ASP A 151 12.60 -5.26 18.82
CA ASP A 151 11.29 -4.81 18.35
C ASP A 151 10.19 -5.17 19.35
N GLN A 152 9.29 -4.23 19.59
CA GLN A 152 8.23 -4.31 20.59
C GLN A 152 6.97 -3.57 20.11
N PRO A 153 5.80 -3.77 20.76
CA PRO A 153 4.61 -3.00 20.44
C PRO A 153 4.83 -1.49 20.58
N LEU A 154 4.36 -0.72 19.59
CA LEU A 154 4.55 0.72 19.54
C LEU A 154 3.92 1.44 20.75
N ALA A 155 2.78 0.94 21.26
CA ALA A 155 2.15 1.49 22.46
C ALA A 155 3.12 1.50 23.66
N SER A 156 3.78 0.37 23.91
CA SER A 156 4.77 0.24 25.02
C SER A 156 5.96 1.18 24.80
N PHE A 157 6.46 1.25 23.55
CA PHE A 157 7.59 2.13 23.22
C PHE A 157 7.27 3.61 23.42
N LEU A 158 6.08 4.06 23.05
CA LEU A 158 5.64 5.45 23.25
C LEU A 158 5.53 5.80 24.74
N VAL A 159 4.99 4.89 25.58
CA VAL A 159 4.89 5.06 27.04
C VAL A 159 6.29 5.13 27.67
N LEU A 160 7.19 4.19 27.33
CA LEU A 160 8.58 4.18 27.80
C LEU A 160 9.33 5.47 27.45
N ASN A 161 9.01 6.06 26.30
CA ASN A 161 9.57 7.34 25.85
C ASN A 161 8.74 8.55 26.32
N GLN A 162 7.90 8.38 27.35
CA GLN A 162 7.16 9.44 28.02
C GLN A 162 6.33 10.32 27.09
N GLN A 163 5.71 9.70 26.04
CA GLN A 163 4.82 10.45 25.17
C GLN A 163 3.48 10.69 25.87
N PRO A 164 3.01 11.97 25.96
CA PRO A 164 1.74 12.29 26.57
C PRO A 164 0.56 11.56 25.89
N GLN A 165 -0.41 11.10 26.68
CA GLN A 165 -1.58 10.37 26.18
C GLN A 165 -2.32 11.10 25.06
N LYS A 166 -2.50 12.42 25.21
CA LYS A 166 -3.12 13.25 24.18
C LYS A 166 -2.34 13.25 22.87
N LEU A 167 -1.01 13.28 22.95
CA LEU A 167 -0.16 13.21 21.75
C LEU A 167 -0.21 11.83 21.10
N ILE A 168 -0.30 10.76 21.93
CA ILE A 168 -0.51 9.40 21.41
C ILE A 168 -1.82 9.35 20.60
N GLN A 169 -2.93 9.82 21.16
CA GLN A 169 -4.25 9.78 20.52
C GLN A 169 -4.39 10.68 19.28
N LEU A 170 -3.78 11.87 19.29
CA LEU A 170 -3.98 12.84 18.22
C LEU A 170 -2.93 12.79 17.13
N LEU A 171 -1.75 12.21 17.37
CA LEU A 171 -0.64 12.18 16.42
C LEU A 171 -0.16 10.75 16.14
N TRP A 172 0.32 10.04 17.19
CA TRP A 172 1.01 8.77 16.96
C TRP A 172 0.07 7.63 16.52
N GLU A 173 -1.09 7.53 17.11
CA GLU A 173 -2.09 6.50 16.75
C GLU A 173 -2.65 6.72 15.33
N PRO A 174 -3.11 7.92 14.95
CA PRO A 174 -3.53 8.18 13.57
C PRO A 174 -2.42 7.93 12.54
N LEU A 175 -1.17 8.30 12.83
CA LEU A 175 -0.05 8.03 11.94
C LEU A 175 0.26 6.52 11.85
N CYS A 176 0.21 5.79 12.96
CA CYS A 176 0.43 4.35 12.97
C CYS A 176 -0.66 3.62 12.16
N LEU A 177 -1.92 3.94 12.40
CA LEU A 177 -3.04 3.34 11.66
C LEU A 177 -2.96 3.67 10.16
N ALA A 178 -2.66 4.92 9.81
CA ALA A 178 -2.51 5.32 8.41
C ALA A 178 -1.33 4.62 7.70
N ALA A 179 -0.22 4.39 8.41
CA ALA A 179 1.00 3.82 7.84
C ALA A 179 1.03 2.29 7.85
N LEU A 180 0.61 1.66 8.97
CA LEU A 180 0.73 0.23 9.21
C LEU A 180 -0.61 -0.52 9.18
N ASN A 181 -1.72 0.19 9.23
CA ASN A 181 -3.07 -0.39 9.43
C ASN A 181 -3.09 -1.43 10.56
N THR A 182 -2.35 -1.20 11.62
CA THR A 182 -2.19 -2.10 12.76
C THR A 182 -2.35 -1.29 14.05
N PRO A 183 -3.18 -1.75 15.00
CA PRO A 183 -3.36 -1.05 16.27
C PRO A 183 -2.05 -0.89 17.04
N LEU A 184 -1.88 0.20 17.81
CA LEU A 184 -0.64 0.51 18.54
C LEU A 184 -0.13 -0.62 19.43
N HIS A 185 -1.04 -1.37 20.07
CA HIS A 185 -0.70 -2.46 20.98
C HIS A 185 -0.18 -3.72 20.27
N GLN A 186 -0.31 -3.77 18.94
CA GLN A 186 0.19 -4.86 18.08
C GLN A 186 1.28 -4.39 17.11
N ALA A 187 1.30 -3.09 16.80
CA ALA A 187 2.16 -2.55 15.76
C ALA A 187 3.65 -2.64 16.11
N SER A 188 4.47 -3.09 15.16
CA SER A 188 5.93 -3.10 15.25
C SER A 188 6.47 -1.68 15.37
N THR A 189 7.22 -1.43 16.42
CA THR A 189 7.94 -0.17 16.59
C THR A 189 8.98 0.01 15.49
N GLN A 190 9.80 -1.01 15.18
CA GLN A 190 10.86 -0.87 14.19
C GLN A 190 10.30 -0.51 12.80
N VAL A 191 9.21 -1.15 12.37
CA VAL A 191 8.59 -0.83 11.07
C VAL A 191 8.00 0.57 11.05
N PHE A 192 7.37 1.01 12.16
CA PHE A 192 6.91 2.39 12.29
C PHE A 192 8.07 3.39 12.22
N LEU A 193 9.19 3.13 12.88
CA LEU A 193 10.39 3.97 12.82
C LEU A 193 10.99 4.03 11.41
N ASN A 194 10.95 2.93 10.64
CA ASN A 194 11.38 2.93 9.25
C ASN A 194 10.53 3.88 8.40
N VAL A 195 9.21 3.90 8.61
CA VAL A 195 8.31 4.84 7.93
C VAL A 195 8.63 6.29 8.32
N LEU A 196 8.85 6.58 9.61
CA LEU A 196 9.23 7.92 10.07
C LEU A 196 10.59 8.36 9.49
N ARG A 197 11.58 7.47 9.50
CA ARG A 197 12.92 7.71 8.91
C ARG A 197 12.81 8.14 7.45
N ASP A 198 12.11 7.34 6.66
CA ASP A 198 12.04 7.54 5.21
C ASP A 198 11.18 8.76 4.84
N SER A 199 10.10 9.01 5.59
CA SER A 199 9.20 10.12 5.30
C SER A 199 9.67 11.48 5.85
N PHE A 200 10.43 11.50 6.96
CA PHE A 200 10.63 12.74 7.70
C PHE A 200 12.09 13.17 7.81
N ASN A 201 13.06 12.27 7.54
CA ASN A 201 14.46 12.54 7.84
C ASN A 201 15.32 12.99 6.64
N LYS A 202 14.93 12.68 5.39
CA LYS A 202 15.78 12.90 4.22
C LYS A 202 15.48 14.22 3.51
N LYS A 203 14.40 14.30 2.77
CA LYS A 203 14.02 15.49 1.99
C LYS A 203 12.63 15.97 2.43
N ARG A 204 12.41 17.28 2.34
CA ARG A 204 11.08 17.86 2.59
C ARG A 204 10.00 17.23 1.73
N SER A 205 10.30 16.95 0.46
CA SER A 205 9.37 16.32 -0.47
C SER A 205 8.93 14.92 -0.04
N ASP A 206 9.72 14.22 0.78
CA ASP A 206 9.45 12.86 1.20
C ASP A 206 8.27 12.79 2.18
N SER A 207 8.04 13.86 2.96
CA SER A 207 6.89 13.99 3.86
C SER A 207 5.61 14.44 3.16
N ASN A 208 5.66 14.83 1.89
CA ASN A 208 4.47 15.27 1.18
C ASN A 208 3.44 14.14 1.06
N LEU A 209 2.17 14.51 1.23
CA LEU A 209 1.05 13.65 0.91
C LEU A 209 0.80 13.70 -0.61
N LEU A 210 0.56 12.55 -1.19
CA LEU A 210 0.21 12.39 -2.60
C LEU A 210 -1.16 11.70 -2.68
N LEU A 211 -2.17 12.45 -3.03
CA LEU A 211 -3.56 11.98 -3.08
C LEU A 211 -3.95 11.71 -4.54
N PRO A 212 -4.41 10.50 -4.87
CA PRO A 212 -4.88 10.20 -6.22
C PRO A 212 -6.06 11.09 -6.64
N LYS A 213 -5.92 11.78 -7.78
CA LYS A 213 -6.98 12.57 -8.43
C LYS A 213 -7.79 11.73 -9.44
N ILE A 214 -7.29 10.55 -9.78
CA ILE A 214 -7.92 9.54 -10.62
C ILE A 214 -8.05 8.25 -9.82
N ASP A 215 -8.88 7.32 -10.26
CA ASP A 215 -9.01 6.03 -9.57
C ASP A 215 -7.74 5.18 -9.68
N LEU A 216 -7.60 4.22 -8.76
CA LEU A 216 -6.39 3.41 -8.64
C LEU A 216 -6.13 2.49 -9.84
N SER A 217 -7.18 2.05 -10.55
CA SER A 217 -6.98 1.27 -11.77
C SER A 217 -6.38 2.14 -12.87
N ALA A 218 -6.89 3.35 -13.08
CA ALA A 218 -6.34 4.29 -14.04
C ALA A 218 -4.90 4.72 -13.67
N LEU A 219 -4.63 4.92 -12.37
CA LEU A 219 -3.31 5.31 -11.89
C LEU A 219 -2.25 4.21 -12.10
N PHE A 220 -2.61 2.95 -11.90
CA PHE A 220 -1.66 1.84 -11.92
C PHE A 220 -2.01 0.76 -12.94
N ALA A 221 -3.06 -0.03 -12.70
CA ALA A 221 -3.31 -1.27 -13.42
C ALA A 221 -3.52 -1.06 -14.92
N ASP A 222 -4.38 -0.12 -15.29
CA ASP A 222 -4.69 0.19 -16.69
C ASP A 222 -3.45 0.78 -17.40
N ALA A 223 -2.74 1.70 -16.73
CA ALA A 223 -1.54 2.33 -17.28
C ALA A 223 -0.39 1.32 -17.45
N ILE A 224 -0.18 0.42 -16.48
CA ILE A 224 0.82 -0.64 -16.58
C ILE A 224 0.46 -1.61 -17.70
N ALA A 225 -0.80 -2.04 -17.78
CA ALA A 225 -1.27 -2.94 -18.84
C ALA A 225 -1.03 -2.33 -20.23
N ALA A 226 -1.43 -1.07 -20.43
CA ALA A 226 -1.22 -0.37 -21.69
C ALA A 226 0.28 -0.22 -22.05
N TYR A 227 1.14 0.05 -21.07
CA TYR A 227 2.59 0.14 -21.26
C TYR A 227 3.19 -1.21 -21.64
N THR A 228 2.84 -2.27 -20.92
CA THR A 228 3.44 -3.61 -21.08
C THR A 228 2.95 -4.32 -22.34
N GLN A 229 1.66 -4.18 -22.69
CA GLN A 229 1.11 -4.75 -23.93
C GLN A 229 1.77 -4.16 -25.18
N LYS A 230 2.08 -2.85 -25.19
CA LYS A 230 2.86 -2.21 -26.27
C LYS A 230 4.27 -2.80 -26.44
N LYS A 231 4.76 -3.50 -25.43
CA LYS A 231 6.08 -4.18 -25.41
C LYS A 231 5.98 -5.71 -25.58
N GLY A 232 4.80 -6.22 -25.97
CA GLY A 232 4.59 -7.63 -26.28
C GLY A 232 4.24 -8.52 -25.07
N LEU A 233 3.99 -7.95 -23.89
CA LEU A 233 3.54 -8.74 -22.73
C LEU A 233 2.14 -9.31 -22.99
N GLN A 234 1.95 -10.59 -22.69
CA GLN A 234 0.65 -11.24 -22.73
C GLN A 234 -0.04 -11.15 -21.36
N ILE A 235 -1.26 -10.66 -21.34
CA ILE A 235 -2.11 -10.63 -20.13
C ILE A 235 -3.27 -11.60 -20.31
N LYS A 236 -3.38 -12.57 -19.43
CA LYS A 236 -4.44 -13.59 -19.42
C LYS A 236 -5.30 -13.40 -18.17
N LEU A 237 -6.47 -12.78 -18.35
CA LEU A 237 -7.50 -12.62 -17.29
C LEU A 237 -8.39 -13.87 -17.20
N ASN A 238 -9.09 -14.05 -16.07
CA ASN A 238 -9.90 -15.23 -15.78
C ASN A 238 -9.11 -16.54 -15.93
N GLN A 239 -7.83 -16.51 -15.57
CA GLN A 239 -6.90 -17.64 -15.67
C GLN A 239 -6.31 -17.95 -14.30
N THR A 240 -6.94 -18.87 -13.58
CA THR A 240 -6.44 -19.33 -12.29
C THR A 240 -5.40 -20.43 -12.50
N ILE A 241 -4.14 -20.16 -12.13
CA ILE A 241 -3.12 -21.21 -12.05
C ILE A 241 -3.35 -21.99 -10.77
N THR A 242 -3.48 -23.31 -10.90
CA THR A 242 -3.76 -24.24 -9.81
C THR A 242 -2.55 -25.10 -9.43
N LYS A 243 -1.55 -25.22 -10.33
CA LYS A 243 -0.37 -26.05 -10.08
C LYS A 243 0.87 -25.47 -10.74
N ILE A 244 1.99 -25.59 -10.05
CA ILE A 244 3.34 -25.28 -10.56
C ILE A 244 4.21 -26.48 -10.28
N GLU A 245 4.79 -27.08 -11.32
CA GLU A 245 5.67 -28.24 -11.23
C GLU A 245 7.05 -27.89 -11.81
N PRO A 246 8.14 -28.16 -11.07
CA PRO A 246 9.47 -28.04 -11.65
C PRO A 246 9.66 -29.09 -12.74
N VAL A 247 10.26 -28.69 -13.84
CA VAL A 247 10.67 -29.55 -14.96
C VAL A 247 12.15 -29.31 -15.27
N GLN A 248 12.73 -30.10 -16.18
CA GLN A 248 14.17 -30.05 -16.46
C GLN A 248 14.70 -28.64 -16.74
N ASP A 249 13.97 -27.82 -17.53
CA ASP A 249 14.40 -26.50 -17.97
C ASP A 249 13.49 -25.36 -17.46
N GLY A 250 12.88 -25.51 -16.28
CA GLY A 250 12.02 -24.48 -15.70
C GLY A 250 10.81 -25.02 -14.98
N PHE A 251 9.63 -24.52 -15.34
CA PHE A 251 8.37 -24.84 -14.67
C PHE A 251 7.25 -25.09 -15.66
N LYS A 252 6.42 -26.08 -15.32
CA LYS A 252 5.13 -26.33 -15.96
C LYS A 252 4.04 -25.76 -15.07
N LEU A 253 3.19 -24.92 -15.63
CA LEU A 253 2.03 -24.32 -14.96
C LEU A 253 0.75 -24.97 -15.51
N THR A 254 -0.17 -25.33 -14.64
CA THR A 254 -1.50 -25.84 -15.03
C THR A 254 -2.59 -24.90 -14.49
N ASN A 255 -3.53 -24.52 -15.33
CA ASN A 255 -4.68 -23.71 -14.95
C ASN A 255 -5.90 -24.58 -14.54
N GLU A 256 -7.02 -23.96 -14.12
CA GLU A 256 -8.27 -24.66 -13.82
C GLU A 256 -8.85 -25.45 -15.01
N ALA A 257 -8.66 -24.96 -16.24
CA ALA A 257 -9.10 -25.61 -17.46
C ALA A 257 -8.21 -26.81 -17.87
N LYS A 258 -7.16 -27.10 -17.11
CA LYS A 258 -6.13 -28.10 -17.39
C LYS A 258 -5.22 -27.79 -18.58
N ASP A 259 -5.21 -26.52 -19.05
CA ASP A 259 -4.20 -26.11 -20.01
C ASP A 259 -2.81 -26.04 -19.34
N GLU A 260 -1.78 -26.47 -20.06
CA GLU A 260 -0.41 -26.49 -19.61
C GLU A 260 0.44 -25.44 -20.31
N PHE A 261 1.29 -24.78 -19.54
CA PHE A 261 2.21 -23.72 -20.02
C PHE A 261 3.61 -23.98 -19.47
N HIS A 262 4.64 -23.68 -20.25
CA HIS A 262 6.05 -23.89 -19.88
C HIS A 262 6.80 -22.57 -19.84
N PHE A 263 7.54 -22.32 -18.76
CA PHE A 263 8.33 -21.11 -18.56
C PHE A 263 9.65 -21.43 -17.88
N SER A 264 10.68 -20.69 -18.25
CA SER A 264 12.00 -20.83 -17.60
C SER A 264 12.04 -20.22 -16.19
N HIS A 265 11.18 -19.20 -15.94
CA HIS A 265 11.12 -18.47 -14.66
C HIS A 265 9.67 -18.24 -14.25
N VAL A 266 9.41 -18.23 -12.94
CA VAL A 266 8.09 -17.95 -12.39
C VAL A 266 8.18 -16.92 -11.27
N ILE A 267 7.31 -15.93 -11.31
CA ILE A 267 7.04 -14.99 -10.21
C ILE A 267 5.66 -15.28 -9.66
N VAL A 268 5.61 -15.76 -8.40
CA VAL A 268 4.36 -15.93 -7.67
C VAL A 268 4.02 -14.62 -6.95
N ALA A 269 3.09 -13.87 -7.52
CA ALA A 269 2.63 -12.56 -7.04
C ALA A 269 1.20 -12.61 -6.47
N THR A 270 0.77 -13.77 -5.99
CA THR A 270 -0.53 -14.00 -5.36
C THR A 270 -0.52 -13.61 -3.88
N SER A 271 -1.70 -13.61 -3.26
CA SER A 271 -1.80 -13.49 -1.81
C SER A 271 -1.14 -14.68 -1.11
N PRO A 272 -0.47 -14.46 0.05
CA PRO A 272 0.32 -15.51 0.71
C PRO A 272 -0.49 -16.76 1.08
N PHE A 273 -1.77 -16.63 1.40
CA PHE A 273 -2.64 -17.76 1.71
C PHE A 273 -2.98 -18.66 0.50
N ARG A 274 -2.73 -18.18 -0.73
CA ARG A 274 -2.92 -18.97 -1.95
C ARG A 274 -1.65 -19.70 -2.42
N ILE A 275 -0.51 -19.42 -1.84
CA ILE A 275 0.76 -20.04 -2.27
C ILE A 275 0.73 -21.56 -2.05
N SER A 276 0.17 -22.00 -0.92
CA SER A 276 0.02 -23.44 -0.62
C SER A 276 -0.92 -24.18 -1.58
N GLU A 277 -1.82 -23.46 -2.24
CA GLU A 277 -2.78 -24.02 -3.21
C GLU A 277 -2.11 -24.31 -4.58
N LEU A 278 -0.89 -23.81 -4.81
CA LEU A 278 -0.16 -23.97 -6.08
C LEU A 278 0.65 -25.29 -6.18
N GLY A 279 0.43 -26.25 -5.28
CA GLY A 279 1.06 -27.55 -5.33
C GLY A 279 2.58 -27.59 -5.11
N LEU A 280 3.21 -26.45 -4.86
CA LEU A 280 4.63 -26.35 -4.54
C LEU A 280 4.86 -26.55 -3.04
N ALA A 281 5.68 -27.54 -2.66
CA ALA A 281 6.20 -27.68 -1.30
C ALA A 281 7.29 -26.62 -1.04
N LEU A 282 6.91 -25.34 -0.98
CA LEU A 282 7.86 -24.29 -0.61
C LEU A 282 8.13 -24.37 0.89
N LYS A 283 9.39 -24.47 1.28
CA LYS A 283 9.84 -24.32 2.67
C LYS A 283 9.78 -22.84 3.07
N LEU A 284 8.60 -22.29 3.13
CA LEU A 284 8.40 -20.95 3.65
C LEU A 284 8.45 -20.98 5.18
N PRO A 285 8.99 -19.92 5.82
CA PRO A 285 8.79 -19.77 7.26
C PRO A 285 7.28 -19.85 7.53
N LYS A 286 6.87 -20.44 8.66
CA LYS A 286 5.45 -20.46 9.05
C LYS A 286 4.91 -19.04 8.97
N LEU A 287 4.13 -18.76 7.93
CA LEU A 287 3.53 -17.44 7.71
C LEU A 287 2.34 -17.30 8.65
N ASN A 288 2.61 -17.01 9.93
CA ASN A 288 1.59 -16.66 10.90
C ASN A 288 1.12 -15.21 10.65
N LEU A 289 0.64 -14.95 9.44
CA LEU A 289 0.12 -13.64 9.06
C LEU A 289 -1.33 -13.53 9.56
N SER A 290 -1.56 -12.71 10.56
CA SER A 290 -2.88 -12.15 10.82
C SER A 290 -3.14 -10.97 9.87
N TYR A 291 -4.41 -10.68 9.61
CA TYR A 291 -4.79 -9.63 8.67
C TYR A 291 -5.62 -8.56 9.35
N GLN A 292 -5.41 -7.33 8.92
CA GLN A 292 -6.18 -6.18 9.35
C GLN A 292 -7.10 -5.72 8.21
N PRO A 293 -8.38 -5.45 8.50
CA PRO A 293 -9.33 -4.98 7.52
C PRO A 293 -9.20 -3.47 7.29
N ILE A 294 -9.72 -3.01 6.15
CA ILE A 294 -10.04 -1.60 5.91
C ILE A 294 -11.47 -1.54 5.37
N TYR A 295 -12.27 -0.69 5.98
CA TYR A 295 -13.61 -0.38 5.51
C TYR A 295 -13.63 1.02 4.94
N THR A 296 -14.20 1.17 3.75
CA THR A 296 -14.51 2.47 3.16
C THR A 296 -16.01 2.60 3.02
N VAL A 297 -16.57 3.60 3.66
CA VAL A 297 -17.98 3.95 3.53
C VAL A 297 -18.08 5.18 2.63
N TYR A 298 -18.59 4.98 1.41
CA TYR A 298 -18.90 6.06 0.49
C TYR A 298 -20.29 6.57 0.75
N LEU A 299 -20.41 7.89 0.89
CA LEU A 299 -21.65 8.62 1.12
C LEU A 299 -21.81 9.63 -0.03
N GLN A 300 -22.89 9.49 -0.79
CA GLN A 300 -23.23 10.45 -1.83
C GLN A 300 -24.23 11.46 -1.27
N TYR A 301 -23.84 12.68 -1.24
CA TYR A 301 -24.68 13.83 -0.90
C TYR A 301 -25.12 14.59 -2.17
N PRO A 302 -26.04 15.59 -2.06
CA PRO A 302 -26.28 16.53 -3.14
C PRO A 302 -24.99 17.13 -3.71
N PRO A 303 -24.93 17.40 -5.03
CA PRO A 303 -23.67 17.76 -5.73
C PRO A 303 -22.95 19.01 -5.18
N ASP A 304 -23.67 19.93 -4.58
CA ASP A 304 -23.15 21.17 -3.98
C ASP A 304 -22.57 20.99 -2.57
N THR A 305 -22.78 19.81 -1.96
CA THR A 305 -22.25 19.50 -0.63
C THR A 305 -20.72 19.42 -0.67
N LYS A 306 -20.08 20.21 0.21
CA LYS A 306 -18.62 20.24 0.38
C LYS A 306 -18.26 20.25 1.86
N LEU A 307 -17.19 19.58 2.20
CA LEU A 307 -16.61 19.66 3.54
C LEU A 307 -15.70 20.88 3.67
N PRO A 308 -15.49 21.39 4.89
CA PRO A 308 -14.58 22.52 5.12
C PRO A 308 -13.12 22.25 4.69
N ARG A 309 -12.73 20.96 4.66
CA ARG A 309 -11.41 20.51 4.23
C ARG A 309 -11.54 19.26 3.38
N MET A 310 -10.63 19.10 2.43
CA MET A 310 -10.56 17.93 1.57
C MET A 310 -10.29 16.63 2.34
N MET A 311 -9.52 16.70 3.43
CA MET A 311 -9.19 15.58 4.30
C MET A 311 -9.28 16.00 5.76
N THR A 312 -9.97 15.20 6.58
CA THR A 312 -10.13 15.45 8.02
C THR A 312 -10.06 14.13 8.78
N GLY A 313 -9.22 14.08 9.80
CA GLY A 313 -9.18 12.98 10.77
C GLY A 313 -10.27 13.18 11.84
N LEU A 314 -10.85 12.11 12.31
CA LEU A 314 -11.82 12.09 13.39
C LEU A 314 -11.22 11.41 14.62
N CYS A 315 -11.68 11.81 15.79
CA CYS A 315 -11.24 11.27 17.09
C CYS A 315 -12.43 10.76 17.89
N ASN A 316 -12.22 9.67 18.62
CA ASN A 316 -13.25 9.07 19.50
C ASN A 316 -14.51 8.61 18.75
N THR A 317 -14.35 8.20 17.50
CA THR A 317 -15.39 7.69 16.60
C THR A 317 -14.92 6.41 15.92
N LEU A 318 -15.84 5.65 15.33
CA LEU A 318 -15.46 4.54 14.45
C LEU A 318 -14.77 5.05 13.18
N SER A 319 -15.30 6.14 12.63
CA SER A 319 -14.76 6.83 11.47
C SER A 319 -13.42 7.47 11.84
N GLN A 320 -12.37 7.20 11.05
CA GLN A 320 -11.02 7.70 11.34
C GLN A 320 -10.60 8.81 10.40
N TRP A 321 -10.88 8.67 9.11
CA TRP A 321 -10.55 9.65 8.10
C TRP A 321 -11.71 9.90 7.17
N VAL A 322 -11.88 11.15 6.80
CA VAL A 322 -12.93 11.62 5.88
C VAL A 322 -12.28 12.36 4.73
N PHE A 323 -12.68 12.02 3.50
CA PHE A 323 -12.19 12.63 2.27
C PHE A 323 -13.36 13.20 1.47
N ASP A 324 -13.31 14.49 1.18
CA ASP A 324 -14.20 15.13 0.21
C ASP A 324 -13.67 14.87 -1.21
N ARG A 325 -14.31 13.96 -1.91
CA ARG A 325 -13.90 13.57 -3.25
C ARG A 325 -14.26 14.60 -4.31
N SER A 326 -15.17 15.54 -4.02
CA SER A 326 -15.43 16.67 -4.92
C SER A 326 -14.22 17.58 -5.03
N GLN A 327 -13.59 17.88 -3.88
CA GLN A 327 -12.37 18.70 -3.82
C GLN A 327 -11.13 17.94 -4.31
N LEU A 328 -11.08 16.61 -4.14
CA LEU A 328 -9.93 15.80 -4.49
C LEU A 328 -9.88 15.41 -5.96
N CYS A 329 -10.97 14.92 -6.50
CA CYS A 329 -11.04 14.31 -7.84
C CYS A 329 -12.30 14.69 -8.64
N GLY A 330 -13.02 15.75 -8.24
CA GLY A 330 -14.16 16.28 -8.99
C GLY A 330 -15.45 15.46 -8.91
N GLN A 331 -15.54 14.49 -7.98
CA GLN A 331 -16.75 13.68 -7.76
C GLN A 331 -17.73 14.44 -6.85
N ALA A 332 -18.58 15.26 -7.43
CA ALA A 332 -19.47 16.18 -6.75
C ALA A 332 -20.34 15.50 -5.68
N GLY A 333 -20.30 16.00 -4.44
CA GLY A 333 -21.05 15.51 -3.29
C GLY A 333 -20.63 14.13 -2.76
N LEU A 334 -19.58 13.50 -3.32
CA LEU A 334 -19.11 12.20 -2.86
C LEU A 334 -18.10 12.35 -1.73
N ILE A 335 -18.36 11.69 -0.61
CA ILE A 335 -17.49 11.65 0.58
C ILE A 335 -17.09 10.20 0.83
N ALA A 336 -15.78 9.96 1.08
CA ALA A 336 -15.25 8.67 1.48
C ALA A 336 -14.84 8.72 2.96
N VAL A 337 -15.35 7.78 3.75
CA VAL A 337 -15.03 7.63 5.18
C VAL A 337 -14.30 6.32 5.39
N ILE A 338 -13.13 6.39 6.05
CA ILE A 338 -12.23 5.26 6.22
C ILE A 338 -12.21 4.80 7.68
N ILE A 339 -12.28 3.49 7.85
CA ILE A 339 -12.13 2.80 9.14
C ILE A 339 -11.04 1.74 8.96
N SER A 340 -9.91 1.95 9.59
CA SER A 340 -8.72 1.10 9.50
C SER A 340 -8.63 0.16 10.69
N ALA A 341 -7.98 -0.98 10.50
CA ALA A 341 -7.71 -2.02 11.47
C ALA A 341 -8.99 -2.72 12.01
N GLU A 342 -8.78 -3.68 12.89
CA GLU A 342 -9.86 -4.41 13.55
C GLU A 342 -10.60 -3.55 14.57
N GLY A 343 -11.87 -3.88 14.82
CA GLY A 343 -12.67 -3.13 15.79
C GLY A 343 -14.13 -3.58 15.83
N PRO A 344 -14.96 -2.93 16.67
CA PRO A 344 -16.37 -3.30 16.85
C PRO A 344 -17.21 -3.18 15.59
N HIS A 345 -16.78 -2.38 14.61
CA HIS A 345 -17.45 -2.21 13.32
C HIS A 345 -17.55 -3.51 12.51
N GLN A 346 -16.64 -4.48 12.73
CA GLN A 346 -16.66 -5.77 12.04
C GLN A 346 -17.89 -6.64 12.39
N LYS A 347 -18.53 -6.37 13.53
CA LYS A 347 -19.73 -7.05 14.00
C LYS A 347 -21.01 -6.44 13.43
N LEU A 348 -20.94 -5.28 12.80
CA LEU A 348 -22.08 -4.58 12.23
C LEU A 348 -22.38 -5.09 10.83
N THR A 349 -23.67 -5.08 10.46
CA THR A 349 -24.05 -5.22 9.05
C THR A 349 -23.59 -4.01 8.26
N GLN A 350 -23.47 -4.13 6.94
CA GLN A 350 -23.08 -2.98 6.10
C GLN A 350 -24.05 -1.80 6.25
N GLN A 351 -25.35 -2.07 6.41
CA GLN A 351 -26.35 -1.05 6.63
C GLN A 351 -26.16 -0.34 7.98
N ALA A 352 -26.05 -1.09 9.08
CA ALA A 352 -25.83 -0.52 10.42
C ALA A 352 -24.51 0.26 10.52
N LEU A 353 -23.47 -0.21 9.82
CA LEU A 353 -22.21 0.52 9.74
C LEU A 353 -22.37 1.85 9.00
N ALA A 354 -23.05 1.86 7.86
CA ALA A 354 -23.32 3.09 7.12
C ALA A 354 -24.14 4.09 7.92
N GLU A 355 -25.21 3.65 8.59
CA GLU A 355 -26.03 4.48 9.47
C GLU A 355 -25.22 5.09 10.62
N ARG A 356 -24.35 4.28 11.24
CA ARG A 356 -23.45 4.76 12.29
C ARG A 356 -22.49 5.83 11.76
N VAL A 357 -21.89 5.61 10.60
CA VAL A 357 -20.99 6.59 9.95
C VAL A 357 -21.73 7.88 9.61
N VAL A 358 -22.95 7.80 9.07
CA VAL A 358 -23.78 8.98 8.80
C VAL A 358 -24.04 9.78 10.07
N ALA A 359 -24.38 9.11 11.19
CA ALA A 359 -24.57 9.77 12.47
C ALA A 359 -23.30 10.49 12.97
N GLU A 360 -22.14 9.86 12.87
CA GLU A 360 -20.83 10.46 13.23
C GLU A 360 -20.49 11.66 12.32
N MET A 361 -20.79 11.56 11.03
CA MET A 361 -20.60 12.67 10.08
C MET A 361 -21.46 13.89 10.45
N LYS A 362 -22.73 13.69 10.79
CA LYS A 362 -23.63 14.76 11.24
C LYS A 362 -23.18 15.42 12.56
N GLN A 363 -22.67 14.63 13.50
CA GLN A 363 -22.12 15.17 14.75
C GLN A 363 -20.86 16.01 14.52
N THR A 364 -20.07 15.66 13.52
CA THR A 364 -18.82 16.35 13.20
C THR A 364 -19.03 17.58 12.33
N PHE A 365 -19.90 17.48 11.33
CA PHE A 365 -20.23 18.50 10.33
C PHE A 365 -21.72 18.79 10.39
N THR A 366 -22.09 19.83 11.12
CA THR A 366 -23.48 20.11 11.52
C THR A 366 -24.43 20.40 10.36
N ASP A 367 -23.91 20.87 9.22
CA ASP A 367 -24.72 21.32 8.08
C ASP A 367 -24.83 20.26 6.96
N LEU A 368 -24.48 19.00 7.25
CA LEU A 368 -24.60 17.94 6.25
C LEU A 368 -26.06 17.49 6.08
N PRO A 369 -26.58 17.46 4.84
CA PRO A 369 -27.89 16.89 4.53
C PRO A 369 -27.88 15.35 4.70
N GLU A 370 -29.02 14.70 4.41
CA GLU A 370 -29.05 13.25 4.30
C GLU A 370 -28.31 12.79 3.04
N PRO A 371 -27.53 11.69 3.10
CA PRO A 371 -26.93 11.13 1.90
C PRO A 371 -28.00 10.51 0.99
N ILE A 372 -27.87 10.72 -0.32
CA ILE A 372 -28.75 10.15 -1.36
C ILE A 372 -28.59 8.62 -1.42
N TRP A 373 -27.36 8.16 -1.27
CA TRP A 373 -27.02 6.73 -1.18
C TRP A 373 -25.71 6.52 -0.42
N HIS A 374 -25.51 5.31 0.04
CA HIS A 374 -24.23 4.87 0.60
C HIS A 374 -23.75 3.57 -0.04
N LYS A 375 -22.46 3.31 0.05
CA LYS A 375 -21.82 2.04 -0.32
C LYS A 375 -20.70 1.71 0.66
N VAL A 376 -20.80 0.55 1.29
CA VAL A 376 -19.71 0.02 2.12
C VAL A 376 -18.87 -0.93 1.27
N ILE A 377 -17.56 -0.69 1.24
CA ILE A 377 -16.57 -1.60 0.68
C ILE A 377 -15.69 -2.08 1.83
N ALA A 378 -15.65 -3.39 2.06
CA ALA A 378 -14.92 -4.01 3.14
C ALA A 378 -13.82 -4.92 2.56
N GLU A 379 -12.57 -4.48 2.61
CA GLU A 379 -11.43 -5.33 2.31
C GLU A 379 -10.96 -6.00 3.62
N LYS A 380 -11.41 -7.23 3.85
CA LYS A 380 -11.17 -7.95 5.11
C LYS A 380 -9.69 -8.34 5.32
N ARG A 381 -8.93 -8.46 4.25
CA ARG A 381 -7.49 -8.77 4.26
C ARG A 381 -6.71 -7.65 3.57
N ALA A 382 -6.97 -6.40 4.00
CA ALA A 382 -6.38 -5.23 3.37
C ALA A 382 -4.86 -5.21 3.52
N THR A 383 -4.37 -5.52 4.72
CA THR A 383 -2.95 -5.60 5.04
C THR A 383 -2.69 -6.82 5.93
N PHE A 384 -1.46 -7.33 5.94
CA PHE A 384 -1.05 -8.14 7.09
C PHE A 384 -0.86 -7.24 8.31
N ALA A 385 -1.09 -7.76 9.52
CA ALA A 385 -0.79 -7.05 10.76
C ALA A 385 0.74 -6.96 10.92
N CYS A 386 1.23 -5.74 11.01
CA CYS A 386 2.66 -5.47 11.10
C CYS A 386 3.13 -5.58 12.55
N THR A 387 3.23 -6.82 13.06
CA THR A 387 3.59 -7.11 14.45
C THR A 387 5.11 -7.16 14.66
N PRO A 388 5.60 -6.98 15.91
CA PRO A 388 7.02 -7.11 16.20
C PRO A 388 7.58 -8.46 15.81
N ASN A 389 8.80 -8.45 15.28
CA ASN A 389 9.56 -9.66 14.89
C ASN A 389 8.86 -10.55 13.85
N LEU A 390 7.95 -10.01 13.05
CA LEU A 390 7.22 -10.75 12.03
C LEU A 390 8.17 -11.33 10.99
N GLN A 391 8.19 -12.67 10.89
CA GLN A 391 8.97 -13.37 9.87
C GLN A 391 8.24 -13.32 8.52
N ARG A 392 8.90 -12.81 7.51
CA ARG A 392 8.38 -12.70 6.13
C ARG A 392 9.28 -13.43 5.15
N PRO A 393 8.74 -14.11 4.11
CA PRO A 393 9.53 -14.87 3.15
C PRO A 393 10.41 -13.95 2.32
N GLN A 394 11.57 -14.44 1.90
CA GLN A 394 12.44 -13.75 0.95
C GLN A 394 11.85 -13.76 -0.46
N THR A 395 12.26 -12.80 -1.30
CA THR A 395 11.92 -12.78 -2.73
C THR A 395 12.37 -14.04 -3.44
N GLN A 396 13.61 -14.48 -3.22
CA GLN A 396 14.15 -15.72 -3.78
C GLN A 396 13.70 -16.91 -2.93
N THR A 397 13.17 -17.94 -3.59
CA THR A 397 12.82 -19.20 -2.94
C THR A 397 13.99 -20.20 -2.97
N GLU A 398 13.83 -21.37 -2.36
CA GLU A 398 14.79 -22.47 -2.48
C GLU A 398 14.85 -23.07 -3.91
N TRP A 399 13.80 -22.82 -4.72
CA TRP A 399 13.74 -23.27 -6.10
C TRP A 399 14.42 -22.26 -7.02
N PRO A 400 15.45 -22.64 -7.77
CA PRO A 400 16.05 -21.76 -8.78
C PRO A 400 14.99 -21.23 -9.75
N ASN A 401 15.05 -19.92 -10.07
CA ASN A 401 14.16 -19.25 -11.01
C ASN A 401 12.67 -19.15 -10.57
N LEU A 402 12.37 -19.45 -9.28
CA LEU A 402 11.06 -19.22 -8.68
C LEU A 402 11.15 -18.12 -7.63
N TYR A 403 10.35 -17.09 -7.78
CA TYR A 403 10.38 -15.89 -6.95
C TYR A 403 9.01 -15.59 -6.33
N LEU A 404 9.01 -14.97 -5.15
CA LEU A 404 7.81 -14.45 -4.51
C LEU A 404 7.79 -12.92 -4.64
N ALA A 405 6.64 -12.37 -5.00
CA ALA A 405 6.39 -10.95 -5.02
C ALA A 405 5.08 -10.59 -4.28
N GLY A 406 5.14 -9.54 -3.49
CA GLY A 406 4.00 -9.04 -2.73
C GLY A 406 4.45 -8.11 -1.62
N ASP A 407 3.51 -7.36 -1.06
CA ASP A 407 3.75 -6.52 0.12
C ASP A 407 4.18 -7.33 1.35
N TYR A 408 3.85 -8.62 1.39
CA TYR A 408 4.19 -9.57 2.46
C TYR A 408 5.62 -10.13 2.40
N VAL A 409 6.34 -9.92 1.30
CA VAL A 409 7.75 -10.35 1.16
C VAL A 409 8.64 -9.51 2.07
N ALA A 410 9.74 -10.09 2.56
CA ALA A 410 10.68 -9.45 3.48
C ALA A 410 11.18 -8.09 2.97
N GLY A 411 11.27 -7.14 3.89
CA GLY A 411 11.69 -5.76 3.62
C GLY A 411 11.33 -4.83 4.77
N ASP A 412 11.74 -3.57 4.67
CA ASP A 412 11.59 -2.54 5.72
C ASP A 412 10.18 -1.95 5.81
N TYR A 413 9.34 -2.21 4.80
CA TYR A 413 8.04 -1.56 4.67
C TYR A 413 6.88 -2.41 5.20
N PRO A 414 5.82 -1.76 5.72
CA PRO A 414 4.55 -2.42 6.02
C PRO A 414 3.82 -2.82 4.73
N ALA A 415 2.62 -3.40 4.88
CA ALA A 415 1.75 -3.75 3.75
C ALA A 415 1.25 -2.51 3.01
N THR A 416 2.03 -2.00 2.06
CA THR A 416 1.76 -0.78 1.31
C THR A 416 1.92 -0.97 -0.20
N ILE A 417 1.38 -0.03 -0.97
CA ILE A 417 1.64 0.07 -2.42
C ILE A 417 3.15 0.10 -2.70
N GLU A 418 3.92 0.89 -1.94
CA GLU A 418 5.37 0.98 -2.08
C GLU A 418 6.05 -0.38 -1.82
N GLY A 419 5.63 -1.10 -0.76
CA GLY A 419 6.16 -2.44 -0.45
C GLY A 419 5.91 -3.44 -1.57
N ALA A 420 4.70 -3.46 -2.13
CA ALA A 420 4.35 -4.32 -3.27
C ALA A 420 5.19 -4.00 -4.51
N ILE A 421 5.32 -2.72 -4.85
CA ILE A 421 6.11 -2.25 -6.01
C ILE A 421 7.59 -2.59 -5.84
N ARG A 422 8.18 -2.34 -4.66
CA ARG A 422 9.58 -2.72 -4.35
C ARG A 422 9.82 -4.21 -4.55
N SER A 423 8.91 -5.04 -4.07
CA SER A 423 8.98 -6.50 -4.22
C SER A 423 8.96 -6.92 -5.69
N GLY A 424 8.05 -6.36 -6.51
CA GLY A 424 8.01 -6.62 -7.94
C GLY A 424 9.28 -6.18 -8.68
N MET A 425 9.84 -5.01 -8.33
CA MET A 425 11.11 -4.54 -8.89
C MET A 425 12.27 -5.46 -8.50
N ALA A 426 12.30 -5.96 -7.25
CA ALA A 426 13.33 -6.88 -6.79
C ALA A 426 13.32 -8.20 -7.57
N CYS A 427 12.14 -8.79 -7.81
CA CYS A 427 12.01 -9.98 -8.65
C CYS A 427 12.55 -9.76 -10.07
N ALA A 428 12.10 -8.68 -10.72
CA ALA A 428 12.54 -8.36 -12.08
C ALA A 428 14.07 -8.16 -12.13
N LYS A 429 14.64 -7.46 -11.15
CA LYS A 429 16.08 -7.24 -11.04
C LYS A 429 16.86 -8.55 -10.93
N GLN A 430 16.45 -9.48 -10.08
CA GLN A 430 17.11 -10.79 -9.92
C GLN A 430 17.08 -11.59 -11.22
N ILE A 431 15.96 -11.56 -11.97
CA ILE A 431 15.87 -12.24 -13.26
C ILE A 431 16.80 -11.60 -14.30
N THR A 432 16.90 -10.26 -14.34
CA THR A 432 17.75 -9.55 -15.30
C THR A 432 19.24 -9.71 -15.00
N GLU A 433 19.66 -9.67 -13.74
CA GLU A 433 21.07 -9.78 -13.34
C GLU A 433 21.66 -11.18 -13.58
N GLN A 434 20.85 -12.23 -13.57
CA GLN A 434 21.28 -13.59 -13.97
C GLN A 434 21.63 -13.69 -15.46
N THR A 435 21.39 -12.65 -16.27
CA THR A 435 21.72 -12.63 -17.71
C THR A 435 23.07 -12.03 -18.03
N GLN A 436 23.68 -11.28 -17.11
CA GLN A 436 25.01 -10.74 -17.36
C GLN A 436 26.06 -11.78 -16.95
N PRO A 437 26.95 -12.23 -17.85
CA PRO A 437 28.09 -13.03 -17.44
C PRO A 437 28.86 -12.22 -16.38
N LYS A 438 29.20 -12.85 -15.26
CA LYS A 438 30.12 -12.26 -14.29
C LYS A 438 31.42 -11.98 -15.03
N THR A 439 31.64 -10.71 -15.41
CA THR A 439 32.92 -10.22 -15.93
C THR A 439 33.99 -10.26 -14.84
#